data_70f8c2e1d80191ea884c37e73b998246
#
_entry.id   70f8c2e1d80191ea884c37e73b998246
#
_cell.length_a   1.000
_cell.length_b   1.000
_cell.length_c   1.000
_cell.angle_alpha   90.00
_cell.angle_beta   90.00
_cell.angle_gamma   90.00
#
_symmetry.space_group_name_H-M   'P 1'
#
loop_
_entity.id
_entity.type
_entity.pdbx_description
1 polymer ?
#
loop_
_entity_poly.entity_id
_entity_poly.type
_entity_poly.pdbx_seq_one_letter_code
_entity_poly.pdbx_strand_id
1 'polypeptide(L)'
;MTVTVAGIDCGTNSIRLMVARISSDGSMEVVVPRIMRVVRLGQDVDKIHRFSPEALKRAFAAIDEFAQVLSAHKPDALRFVATSATRDAENRDDFDRYVFNRLGVHPDVIPGQEEARLSFLGATSVVDASLHRPPYLVMDLGGGSTELVLGGDGRSLSSHQVAQSYSMDMGSVRVSERHLLSDPPTDNQIQEASADIDRSLDLACAAVDLSQTGTFIGVSGTVTTMAGVALGLKEYNRQAIDGVTFSLDDIFRVDQKVLFMTRQERGQLGVIHPGRLDVIGGGALILTQVLARTRRCLAARGEQLTSLTVSEHGLLDGIVRDLGMKLLTSCHNSEDASST
;
A
#
# COMPACT_ATOMS: atom_id res chain seq x y z
N MET A 1 -13.46 -25.50 8.42
CA MET A 1 -12.26 -25.23 9.21
C MET A 1 -11.96 -23.73 9.17
N THR A 2 -11.52 -23.15 10.29
CA THR A 2 -11.17 -21.71 10.40
C THR A 2 -9.89 -21.56 11.19
N VAL A 3 -9.09 -20.53 10.84
CA VAL A 3 -7.88 -20.15 11.58
C VAL A 3 -7.92 -18.66 11.89
N THR A 4 -7.42 -18.28 13.06
CA THR A 4 -7.28 -16.86 13.43
C THR A 4 -5.83 -16.44 13.22
N VAL A 5 -5.61 -15.47 12.35
CA VAL A 5 -4.26 -15.02 11.99
C VAL A 5 -4.10 -13.53 12.20
N ALA A 6 -2.86 -13.11 12.46
CA ALA A 6 -2.49 -11.71 12.55
C ALA A 6 -1.50 -11.34 11.44
N GLY A 7 -1.67 -10.17 10.87
CA GLY A 7 -0.72 -9.57 9.94
C GLY A 7 -0.20 -8.25 10.49
N ILE A 8 1.10 -8.01 10.33
CA ILE A 8 1.71 -6.70 10.53
C ILE A 8 2.32 -6.28 9.18
N ASP A 9 1.99 -5.08 8.75
CA ASP A 9 2.56 -4.39 7.60
C ASP A 9 3.40 -3.21 8.09
N CYS A 10 4.72 -3.31 7.98
CA CYS A 10 5.68 -2.29 8.37
C CYS A 10 6.25 -1.61 7.12
N GLY A 11 5.59 -0.55 6.69
CA GLY A 11 6.02 0.25 5.55
C GLY A 11 6.95 1.41 5.93
N THR A 12 7.33 2.20 4.94
CA THR A 12 8.23 3.36 5.07
C THR A 12 7.67 4.45 6.00
N ASN A 13 6.36 4.72 5.95
CA ASN A 13 5.75 5.80 6.74
C ASN A 13 4.92 5.32 7.91
N SER A 14 4.27 4.17 7.81
CA SER A 14 3.33 3.66 8.80
C SER A 14 3.51 2.16 9.04
N ILE A 15 3.18 1.74 10.27
CA ILE A 15 3.04 0.33 10.64
C ILE A 15 1.58 0.03 10.97
N ARG A 16 1.09 -1.14 10.58
CA ARG A 16 -0.31 -1.54 10.71
C ARG A 16 -0.41 -2.95 11.24
N LEU A 17 -1.41 -3.21 12.07
CA LEU A 17 -1.78 -4.53 12.57
C LEU A 17 -3.25 -4.82 12.22
N MET A 18 -3.56 -6.05 11.87
CA MET A 18 -4.93 -6.58 11.79
C MET A 18 -4.94 -8.02 12.28
N VAL A 19 -6.03 -8.42 12.95
CA VAL A 19 -6.30 -9.82 13.28
C VAL A 19 -7.61 -10.23 12.62
N ALA A 20 -7.59 -11.34 11.89
CA ALA A 20 -8.79 -11.84 11.23
C ALA A 20 -8.89 -13.36 11.31
N ARG A 21 -10.12 -13.87 11.20
CA ARG A 21 -10.44 -15.28 11.05
C ARG A 21 -10.64 -15.58 9.58
N ILE A 22 -9.90 -16.57 9.07
CA ILE A 22 -9.97 -17.03 7.69
C ILE A 22 -10.63 -18.41 7.68
N SER A 23 -11.64 -18.59 6.83
CA SER A 23 -12.33 -19.84 6.63
C SER A 23 -11.83 -20.57 5.38
N SER A 24 -12.08 -21.89 5.32
CA SER A 24 -11.64 -22.73 4.18
C SER A 24 -12.28 -22.35 2.84
N ASP A 25 -13.38 -21.61 2.83
CA ASP A 25 -14.01 -21.04 1.63
C ASP A 25 -13.36 -19.70 1.19
N GLY A 26 -12.30 -19.25 1.89
CA GLY A 26 -11.63 -17.99 1.62
C GLY A 26 -12.31 -16.75 2.22
N SER A 27 -13.42 -16.91 2.95
CA SER A 27 -14.06 -15.80 3.64
C SER A 27 -13.19 -15.28 4.80
N MET A 28 -13.25 -13.97 5.05
CA MET A 28 -12.47 -13.28 6.08
C MET A 28 -13.40 -12.50 7.01
N GLU A 29 -13.34 -12.80 8.30
CA GLU A 29 -13.98 -12.05 9.37
C GLU A 29 -12.92 -11.26 10.15
N VAL A 30 -13.08 -9.95 10.22
CA VAL A 30 -12.15 -9.07 10.95
C VAL A 30 -12.42 -9.17 12.45
N VAL A 31 -11.46 -9.68 13.21
CA VAL A 31 -11.51 -9.81 14.68
C VAL A 31 -11.00 -8.55 15.37
N VAL A 32 -9.84 -8.03 14.90
CA VAL A 32 -9.30 -6.73 15.32
C VAL A 32 -9.18 -5.87 14.08
N PRO A 33 -9.94 -4.77 13.98
CA PRO A 33 -9.82 -3.83 12.87
C PRO A 33 -8.41 -3.28 12.75
N ARG A 34 -8.04 -2.86 11.52
CA ARG A 34 -6.73 -2.29 11.24
C ARG A 34 -6.36 -1.16 12.22
N ILE A 35 -5.34 -1.41 13.04
CA ILE A 35 -4.67 -0.41 13.87
C ILE A 35 -3.51 0.13 13.08
N MET A 36 -3.41 1.45 12.91
CA MET A 36 -2.33 2.11 12.17
C MET A 36 -1.61 3.09 13.08
N ARG A 37 -0.27 3.12 12.97
CA ARG A 37 0.60 4.12 13.59
C ARG A 37 1.53 4.70 12.55
N VAL A 38 1.63 6.03 12.49
CA VAL A 38 2.60 6.71 11.63
C VAL A 38 3.91 6.78 12.39
N VAL A 39 4.86 5.95 12.00
CA VAL A 39 6.18 5.79 12.66
C VAL A 39 7.31 6.45 11.88
N ARG A 40 7.10 6.74 10.57
CA ARG A 40 8.09 7.36 9.69
C ARG A 40 9.44 6.62 9.74
N LEU A 41 9.38 5.28 9.67
CA LEU A 41 10.57 4.43 9.78
C LEU A 41 11.59 4.73 8.67
N GLY A 42 11.10 5.03 7.47
CA GLY A 42 11.92 5.35 6.30
C GLY A 42 12.33 6.81 6.17
N GLN A 43 12.08 7.65 7.19
CA GLN A 43 12.52 9.05 7.15
C GLN A 43 14.04 9.13 6.95
N ASP A 44 14.50 9.88 5.95
CA ASP A 44 15.90 10.06 5.54
C ASP A 44 16.63 8.78 5.12
N VAL A 45 16.01 7.60 5.12
CA VAL A 45 16.66 6.31 4.76
C VAL A 45 17.20 6.33 3.33
N ASP A 46 16.48 6.96 2.40
CA ASP A 46 16.94 7.11 1.03
C ASP A 46 18.30 7.82 0.91
N LYS A 47 18.58 8.74 1.84
CA LYS A 47 19.80 9.55 1.86
C LYS A 47 20.92 8.95 2.68
N ILE A 48 20.59 8.38 3.85
CA ILE A 48 21.60 7.93 4.85
C ILE A 48 21.70 6.41 4.97
N HIS A 49 20.83 5.66 4.29
CA HIS A 49 20.74 4.19 4.31
C HIS A 49 20.65 3.59 5.71
N ARG A 50 20.08 4.30 6.68
CA ARG A 50 19.96 3.87 8.07
C ARG A 50 18.68 4.40 8.70
N PHE A 51 18.08 3.61 9.58
CA PHE A 51 17.03 4.10 10.47
C PHE A 51 17.61 5.08 11.50
N SER A 52 16.93 6.21 11.69
CA SER A 52 17.28 7.13 12.78
C SER A 52 16.83 6.56 14.14
N PRO A 53 17.51 6.92 15.25
CA PRO A 53 17.10 6.50 16.59
C PRO A 53 15.66 6.90 16.93
N GLU A 54 15.21 8.08 16.46
CA GLU A 54 13.87 8.60 16.67
C GLU A 54 12.83 7.78 15.91
N ALA A 55 13.13 7.35 14.67
CA ALA A 55 12.27 6.47 13.90
C ALA A 55 12.11 5.11 14.52
N LEU A 56 13.23 4.52 14.95
CA LEU A 56 13.22 3.25 15.71
C LEU A 56 12.40 3.36 16.99
N LYS A 57 12.57 4.43 17.78
CA LYS A 57 11.79 4.64 19.00
C LYS A 57 10.28 4.68 18.73
N ARG A 58 9.86 5.36 17.67
CA ARG A 58 8.42 5.40 17.28
C ARG A 58 7.93 4.01 16.85
N ALA A 59 8.73 3.28 16.07
CA ALA A 59 8.39 1.94 15.61
C ALA A 59 8.29 0.95 16.79
N PHE A 60 9.24 0.99 17.72
CA PHE A 60 9.26 0.15 18.90
C PHE A 60 8.05 0.38 19.80
N ALA A 61 7.66 1.63 20.02
CA ALA A 61 6.44 1.96 20.77
C ALA A 61 5.18 1.38 20.13
N ALA A 62 5.08 1.41 18.79
CA ALA A 62 3.97 0.81 18.07
C ALA A 62 3.98 -0.73 18.17
N ILE A 63 5.15 -1.36 18.10
CA ILE A 63 5.32 -2.81 18.24
C ILE A 63 4.93 -3.25 19.67
N ASP A 64 5.25 -2.47 20.70
CA ASP A 64 4.87 -2.74 22.09
C ASP A 64 3.35 -2.71 22.26
N GLU A 65 2.68 -1.75 21.64
CA GLU A 65 1.21 -1.69 21.61
C GLU A 65 0.62 -2.92 20.89
N PHE A 66 1.18 -3.29 19.73
CA PHE A 66 0.71 -4.45 18.97
C PHE A 66 0.91 -5.76 19.74
N ALA A 67 2.01 -5.88 20.50
CA ALA A 67 2.24 -7.04 21.35
C ALA A 67 1.14 -7.23 22.41
N GLN A 68 0.61 -6.15 22.97
CA GLN A 68 -0.51 -6.21 23.92
C GLN A 68 -1.79 -6.73 23.25
N VAL A 69 -2.09 -6.22 22.04
CA VAL A 69 -3.25 -6.68 21.26
C VAL A 69 -3.12 -8.16 20.89
N LEU A 70 -1.95 -8.57 20.40
CA LEU A 70 -1.69 -9.97 20.03
C LEU A 70 -1.78 -10.91 21.23
N SER A 71 -1.28 -10.50 22.39
CA SER A 71 -1.38 -11.27 23.64
C SER A 71 -2.85 -11.48 24.09
N ALA A 72 -3.71 -10.49 23.86
CA ALA A 72 -5.14 -10.58 24.20
C ALA A 72 -5.93 -11.49 23.25
N HIS A 73 -5.59 -11.49 21.96
CA HIS A 73 -6.35 -12.21 20.93
C HIS A 73 -5.76 -13.57 20.55
N LYS A 74 -4.48 -13.84 20.88
CA LYS A 74 -3.79 -15.12 20.70
C LYS A 74 -4.03 -15.77 19.34
N PRO A 75 -3.65 -15.12 18.23
CA PRO A 75 -3.82 -15.69 16.90
C PRO A 75 -2.99 -16.98 16.76
N ASP A 76 -3.47 -17.91 15.91
CA ASP A 76 -2.79 -19.18 15.61
C ASP A 76 -1.46 -18.96 14.91
N ALA A 77 -1.33 -17.86 14.15
CA ALA A 77 -0.08 -17.42 13.52
C ALA A 77 -0.03 -15.90 13.36
N LEU A 78 1.21 -15.38 13.31
CA LEU A 78 1.56 -13.99 13.02
C LEU A 78 2.56 -13.94 11.86
N ARG A 79 2.29 -13.10 10.86
CA ARG A 79 3.27 -12.71 9.85
C ARG A 79 3.56 -11.23 9.96
N PHE A 80 4.81 -10.89 10.25
CA PHE A 80 5.31 -9.52 10.27
C PHE A 80 6.01 -9.26 8.95
N VAL A 81 5.43 -8.45 8.07
CA VAL A 81 6.02 -8.05 6.80
C VAL A 81 6.66 -6.68 6.94
N ALA A 82 7.89 -6.54 6.43
CA ALA A 82 8.60 -5.27 6.32
C ALA A 82 8.98 -5.01 4.85
N THR A 83 8.90 -3.75 4.43
CA THR A 83 9.02 -3.40 3.01
C THR A 83 10.21 -2.48 2.72
N SER A 84 10.10 -1.56 1.76
CA SER A 84 11.16 -0.76 1.16
C SER A 84 12.12 -0.14 2.17
N ALA A 85 11.65 0.57 3.21
CA ALA A 85 12.55 1.20 4.19
C ALA A 85 13.47 0.19 4.91
N THR A 86 12.95 -1.01 5.19
CA THR A 86 13.73 -2.06 5.85
C THR A 86 14.68 -2.77 4.87
N ARG A 87 14.31 -2.85 3.58
CA ARG A 87 15.23 -3.34 2.54
C ARG A 87 16.47 -2.45 2.43
N ASP A 88 16.27 -1.12 2.52
CA ASP A 88 17.30 -0.12 2.27
C ASP A 88 18.17 0.21 3.49
N ALA A 89 17.75 -0.18 4.69
CA ALA A 89 18.44 0.18 5.93
C ALA A 89 19.57 -0.82 6.30
N GLU A 90 20.81 -0.33 6.42
CA GLU A 90 21.98 -1.11 6.86
C GLU A 90 21.90 -1.57 8.33
N ASN A 91 21.20 -0.81 9.19
CA ASN A 91 21.04 -1.13 10.62
C ASN A 91 19.72 -1.85 10.94
N ARG A 92 19.16 -2.57 9.97
CA ARG A 92 17.90 -3.34 10.14
C ARG A 92 17.99 -4.45 11.19
N ASP A 93 19.18 -4.93 11.52
CA ASP A 93 19.37 -5.99 12.51
C ASP A 93 18.95 -5.57 13.93
N ASP A 94 19.08 -4.28 14.28
CA ASP A 94 18.60 -3.77 15.57
C ASP A 94 17.06 -3.78 15.63
N PHE A 95 16.42 -3.47 14.50
CA PHE A 95 14.97 -3.54 14.34
C PHE A 95 14.48 -4.99 14.40
N ASP A 96 15.11 -5.89 13.65
CA ASP A 96 14.81 -7.33 13.63
C ASP A 96 14.88 -7.93 15.05
N ARG A 97 15.98 -7.68 15.75
CA ARG A 97 16.19 -8.16 17.12
C ARG A 97 15.11 -7.68 18.08
N TYR A 98 14.70 -6.43 17.95
CA TYR A 98 13.62 -5.89 18.79
C TYR A 98 12.28 -6.58 18.50
N VAL A 99 11.92 -6.73 17.24
CA VAL A 99 10.68 -7.41 16.82
C VAL A 99 10.66 -8.85 17.34
N PHE A 100 11.75 -9.60 17.13
CA PHE A 100 11.85 -10.98 17.59
C PHE A 100 11.70 -11.09 19.10
N ASN A 101 12.41 -10.27 19.89
CA ASN A 101 12.33 -10.29 21.34
C ASN A 101 10.93 -9.94 21.86
N ARG A 102 10.16 -9.15 21.11
CA ARG A 102 8.85 -8.65 21.53
C ARG A 102 7.69 -9.50 21.05
N LEU A 103 7.77 -10.04 19.84
CA LEU A 103 6.67 -10.75 19.18
C LEU A 103 6.95 -12.23 18.89
N GLY A 104 8.19 -12.71 19.09
CA GLY A 104 8.60 -14.09 18.83
C GLY A 104 8.72 -14.44 17.34
N VAL A 105 8.64 -13.47 16.44
CA VAL A 105 8.78 -13.65 14.99
C VAL A 105 9.81 -12.66 14.43
N HIS A 106 10.55 -13.06 13.40
CA HIS A 106 11.39 -12.15 12.64
C HIS A 106 10.57 -11.40 11.60
N PRO A 107 10.88 -10.13 11.32
CA PRO A 107 10.33 -9.42 10.17
C PRO A 107 10.68 -10.14 8.87
N ASP A 108 9.65 -10.49 8.10
CA ASP A 108 9.79 -10.98 6.74
C ASP A 108 10.01 -9.76 5.81
N VAL A 109 11.28 -9.50 5.47
CA VAL A 109 11.65 -8.37 4.59
C VAL A 109 11.42 -8.80 3.16
N ILE A 110 10.22 -8.54 2.64
CA ILE A 110 9.79 -9.02 1.34
C ILE A 110 10.34 -8.19 0.18
N PRO A 111 10.66 -8.81 -0.98
CA PRO A 111 10.98 -8.10 -2.20
C PRO A 111 9.74 -7.41 -2.77
N GLY A 112 9.93 -6.37 -3.60
CA GLY A 112 8.84 -5.60 -4.21
C GLY A 112 7.85 -6.45 -5.02
N GLN A 113 8.30 -7.56 -5.61
CA GLN A 113 7.42 -8.49 -6.33
C GLN A 113 6.42 -9.21 -5.40
N GLU A 114 6.86 -9.61 -4.19
CA GLU A 114 5.96 -10.23 -3.20
C GLU A 114 5.04 -9.17 -2.57
N GLU A 115 5.55 -7.94 -2.34
CA GLU A 115 4.75 -6.80 -1.91
C GLU A 115 3.61 -6.53 -2.92
N ALA A 116 3.94 -6.48 -4.22
CA ALA A 116 2.99 -6.34 -5.33
C ALA A 116 1.93 -7.46 -5.33
N ARG A 117 2.36 -8.72 -5.19
CA ARG A 117 1.45 -9.89 -5.16
C ARG A 117 0.46 -9.81 -3.99
N LEU A 118 0.95 -9.52 -2.80
CA LEU A 118 0.11 -9.43 -1.60
C LEU A 118 -0.85 -8.23 -1.68
N SER A 119 -0.36 -7.09 -2.14
CA SER A 119 -1.21 -5.90 -2.32
C SER A 119 -2.31 -6.14 -3.35
N PHE A 120 -1.99 -6.79 -4.47
CA PHE A 120 -2.96 -7.19 -5.48
C PHE A 120 -4.02 -8.15 -4.91
N LEU A 121 -3.60 -9.16 -4.15
CA LEU A 121 -4.50 -10.09 -3.47
C LEU A 121 -5.47 -9.35 -2.54
N GLY A 122 -4.96 -8.43 -1.72
CA GLY A 122 -5.79 -7.63 -0.82
C GLY A 122 -6.79 -6.75 -1.58
N ALA A 123 -6.30 -5.98 -2.54
CA ALA A 123 -7.11 -5.03 -3.32
C ALA A 123 -8.22 -5.71 -4.12
N THR A 124 -7.92 -6.83 -4.76
CA THR A 124 -8.88 -7.52 -5.64
C THR A 124 -9.84 -8.45 -4.91
N SER A 125 -9.54 -8.81 -3.66
CA SER A 125 -10.39 -9.72 -2.86
C SER A 125 -11.79 -9.17 -2.53
N VAL A 126 -12.00 -7.87 -2.69
CA VAL A 126 -13.26 -7.18 -2.42
C VAL A 126 -13.87 -6.53 -3.67
N VAL A 127 -13.24 -6.71 -4.84
CA VAL A 127 -13.72 -6.15 -6.10
C VAL A 127 -14.94 -6.92 -6.59
N ASP A 128 -16.03 -6.20 -6.83
CA ASP A 128 -17.20 -6.76 -7.50
C ASP A 128 -16.95 -6.81 -9.02
N ALA A 129 -16.72 -8.01 -9.53
CA ALA A 129 -16.48 -8.23 -10.96
C ALA A 129 -17.68 -7.86 -11.86
N SER A 130 -18.89 -7.67 -11.30
CA SER A 130 -20.04 -7.18 -12.06
C SER A 130 -19.98 -5.68 -12.34
N LEU A 131 -19.24 -4.93 -11.51
CA LEU A 131 -19.08 -3.49 -11.61
C LEU A 131 -17.73 -3.07 -12.24
N HIS A 132 -16.75 -3.95 -12.20
CA HIS A 132 -15.37 -3.64 -12.58
C HIS A 132 -14.84 -4.60 -13.65
N ARG A 133 -14.39 -4.05 -14.78
CA ARG A 133 -13.88 -4.83 -15.92
C ARG A 133 -12.40 -5.23 -15.70
N PRO A 134 -12.06 -6.52 -15.71
CA PRO A 134 -10.66 -6.95 -15.75
C PRO A 134 -10.00 -6.71 -17.12
N PRO A 135 -8.65 -6.77 -17.25
CA PRO A 135 -7.70 -6.91 -16.14
C PRO A 135 -7.67 -5.70 -15.22
N TYR A 136 -7.35 -5.95 -13.95
CA TYR A 136 -7.19 -4.90 -12.95
C TYR A 136 -5.75 -4.40 -12.94
N LEU A 137 -5.56 -3.08 -13.03
CA LEU A 137 -4.28 -2.44 -12.70
C LEU A 137 -4.37 -1.90 -11.28
N VAL A 138 -3.71 -2.57 -10.35
CA VAL A 138 -3.60 -2.10 -8.96
C VAL A 138 -2.35 -1.26 -8.81
N MET A 139 -2.51 -0.05 -8.28
CA MET A 139 -1.44 0.84 -7.86
C MET A 139 -1.40 0.90 -6.34
N ASP A 140 -0.35 0.37 -5.71
CA ASP A 140 -0.08 0.55 -4.30
C ASP A 140 0.96 1.66 -4.13
N LEU A 141 0.51 2.85 -3.71
CA LEU A 141 1.36 4.02 -3.57
C LEU A 141 1.83 4.15 -2.11
N GLY A 142 2.98 3.57 -1.83
CA GLY A 142 3.63 3.59 -0.54
C GLY A 142 4.44 4.86 -0.23
N GLY A 143 5.20 4.80 0.85
CA GLY A 143 6.11 5.90 1.23
C GLY A 143 7.45 5.83 0.49
N GLY A 144 8.02 4.64 0.32
CA GLY A 144 9.32 4.41 -0.31
C GLY A 144 9.25 3.82 -1.70
N SER A 145 8.20 3.05 -2.02
CA SER A 145 7.98 2.41 -3.31
C SER A 145 6.56 2.61 -3.80
N THR A 146 6.34 2.29 -5.07
CA THR A 146 5.01 2.22 -5.69
C THR A 146 4.96 0.98 -6.57
N GLU A 147 4.03 0.09 -6.27
CA GLU A 147 3.80 -1.14 -7.02
C GLU A 147 2.74 -0.91 -8.09
N LEU A 148 3.04 -1.29 -9.34
CA LEU A 148 2.08 -1.40 -10.42
C LEU A 148 1.88 -2.88 -10.73
N VAL A 149 0.64 -3.35 -10.62
CA VAL A 149 0.31 -4.78 -10.72
C VAL A 149 -0.87 -4.97 -11.64
N LEU A 150 -0.64 -5.63 -12.76
CA LEU A 150 -1.68 -5.99 -13.72
C LEU A 150 -2.03 -7.47 -13.54
N GLY A 151 -3.32 -7.77 -13.43
CA GLY A 151 -3.79 -9.15 -13.27
C GLY A 151 -5.30 -9.29 -13.23
N GLY A 152 -5.78 -10.50 -12.95
CA GLY A 152 -7.19 -10.82 -12.92
C GLY A 152 -7.82 -10.72 -14.31
N ASP A 153 -7.96 -11.85 -15.04
CA ASP A 153 -8.52 -11.83 -16.39
C ASP A 153 -10.06 -11.96 -16.43
N GLY A 154 -10.69 -12.16 -15.27
CA GLY A 154 -12.13 -12.37 -15.12
C GLY A 154 -12.64 -13.67 -15.76
N ARG A 155 -11.75 -14.50 -16.29
CA ARG A 155 -12.08 -15.75 -17.01
C ARG A 155 -11.64 -17.00 -16.29
N SER A 156 -10.59 -16.89 -15.47
CA SER A 156 -10.10 -17.99 -14.65
C SER A 156 -10.62 -17.89 -13.22
N LEU A 157 -10.61 -19.01 -12.49
CA LEU A 157 -10.99 -19.10 -11.07
C LEU A 157 -10.09 -18.26 -10.14
N SER A 158 -9.03 -17.65 -10.66
CA SER A 158 -8.10 -16.82 -9.91
C SER A 158 -8.19 -15.33 -10.33
N SER A 159 -9.29 -14.65 -9.94
CA SER A 159 -9.41 -13.19 -10.03
C SER A 159 -8.25 -12.45 -9.35
N HIS A 160 -7.41 -13.14 -8.59
CA HIS A 160 -6.30 -12.62 -7.81
C HIS A 160 -4.93 -12.98 -8.37
N GLN A 161 -4.85 -13.54 -9.60
CA GLN A 161 -3.57 -13.92 -10.19
C GLN A 161 -2.90 -12.71 -10.83
N VAL A 162 -1.67 -12.44 -10.41
CA VAL A 162 -0.80 -11.42 -11.01
C VAL A 162 -0.28 -11.92 -12.35
N ALA A 163 -0.48 -11.14 -13.41
CA ALA A 163 0.08 -11.39 -14.73
C ALA A 163 1.42 -10.66 -14.91
N GLN A 164 1.47 -9.39 -14.51
CA GLN A 164 2.65 -8.54 -14.63
C GLN A 164 2.74 -7.64 -13.39
N SER A 165 3.95 -7.37 -12.92
CA SER A 165 4.17 -6.45 -11.81
C SER A 165 5.52 -5.76 -11.88
N TYR A 166 5.59 -4.56 -11.35
CA TYR A 166 6.82 -3.83 -11.16
C TYR A 166 6.72 -2.97 -9.89
N SER A 167 7.78 -2.98 -9.07
CA SER A 167 7.91 -2.10 -7.92
C SER A 167 8.90 -0.99 -8.28
N MET A 168 8.40 0.23 -8.33
CA MET A 168 9.21 1.43 -8.56
C MET A 168 9.80 1.89 -7.23
N ASP A 169 11.09 2.22 -7.17
CA ASP A 169 11.73 2.88 -6.02
C ASP A 169 11.33 4.37 -5.92
N MET A 170 10.03 4.59 -6.00
CA MET A 170 9.35 5.87 -5.97
C MET A 170 8.14 5.79 -5.03
N GLY A 171 8.17 6.55 -3.94
CA GLY A 171 7.07 6.65 -3.00
C GLY A 171 6.94 8.08 -2.48
N SER A 172 5.85 8.37 -1.78
CA SER A 172 5.51 9.71 -1.34
C SER A 172 6.58 10.36 -0.45
N VAL A 173 7.24 9.59 0.42
CA VAL A 173 8.36 10.08 1.26
C VAL A 173 9.58 10.34 0.39
N ARG A 174 9.98 9.37 -0.41
CA ARG A 174 11.18 9.41 -1.23
C ARG A 174 11.16 10.59 -2.22
N VAL A 175 10.08 10.79 -2.94
CA VAL A 175 9.92 11.93 -3.88
C VAL A 175 9.94 13.27 -3.15
N SER A 176 9.27 13.35 -2.00
CA SER A 176 9.26 14.60 -1.22
C SER A 176 10.63 14.94 -0.68
N GLU A 177 11.38 13.98 -0.13
CA GLU A 177 12.71 14.20 0.45
C GLU A 177 13.78 14.48 -0.61
N ARG A 178 13.65 13.92 -1.83
CA ARG A 178 14.59 14.17 -2.93
C ARG A 178 14.36 15.52 -3.60
N HIS A 179 13.12 15.90 -3.85
CA HIS A 179 12.80 16.96 -4.80
C HIS A 179 11.98 18.11 -4.22
N LEU A 180 11.00 17.86 -3.32
CA LEU A 180 10.03 18.88 -2.89
C LEU A 180 10.48 19.53 -1.58
N LEU A 181 11.59 20.28 -1.62
CA LEU A 181 12.30 20.79 -0.45
C LEU A 181 11.72 22.11 0.10
N SER A 182 10.91 22.85 -0.67
CA SER A 182 10.23 24.06 -0.22
C SER A 182 8.74 23.81 0.03
N ASP A 183 8.09 24.73 0.75
CA ASP A 183 6.69 24.62 1.17
C ASP A 183 5.92 25.91 0.83
N PRO A 184 5.07 25.93 -0.20
CA PRO A 184 4.85 24.86 -1.16
C PRO A 184 6.08 24.64 -2.08
N PRO A 185 6.14 23.51 -2.81
CA PRO A 185 7.23 23.25 -3.75
C PRO A 185 7.22 24.26 -4.91
N THR A 186 8.41 24.58 -5.42
CA THR A 186 8.55 25.44 -6.60
C THR A 186 8.28 24.67 -7.89
N ASP A 187 7.96 25.38 -8.98
CA ASP A 187 7.75 24.80 -10.30
C ASP A 187 8.97 23.98 -10.77
N ASN A 188 10.20 24.45 -10.49
CA ASN A 188 11.42 23.73 -10.83
C ASN A 188 11.52 22.40 -10.05
N GLN A 189 11.22 22.40 -8.76
CA GLN A 189 11.21 21.18 -7.95
C GLN A 189 10.17 20.17 -8.44
N ILE A 190 8.99 20.65 -8.82
CA ILE A 190 7.92 19.81 -9.39
C ILE A 190 8.38 19.23 -10.74
N GLN A 191 9.04 20.02 -11.57
CA GLN A 191 9.55 19.56 -12.85
C GLN A 191 10.65 18.50 -12.70
N GLU A 192 11.58 18.68 -11.79
CA GLU A 192 12.64 17.70 -11.48
C GLU A 192 12.06 16.39 -10.93
N ALA A 193 11.11 16.49 -9.98
CA ALA A 193 10.37 15.35 -9.45
C ALA A 193 9.61 14.60 -10.55
N SER A 194 8.92 15.34 -11.42
CA SER A 194 8.18 14.77 -12.55
C SER A 194 9.07 14.01 -13.51
N ALA A 195 10.24 14.55 -13.83
CA ALA A 195 11.22 13.89 -14.70
C ALA A 195 11.78 12.60 -14.08
N ASP A 196 11.97 12.57 -12.76
CA ASP A 196 12.43 11.39 -12.04
C ASP A 196 11.33 10.29 -12.00
N ILE A 197 10.10 10.68 -11.73
CA ILE A 197 8.95 9.78 -11.79
C ILE A 197 8.75 9.21 -13.20
N ASP A 198 8.87 10.05 -14.25
CA ASP A 198 8.73 9.61 -15.64
C ASP A 198 9.79 8.57 -16.03
N ARG A 199 11.05 8.74 -15.60
CA ARG A 199 12.11 7.74 -15.81
C ARG A 199 11.78 6.40 -15.16
N SER A 200 11.26 6.44 -13.93
CA SER A 200 10.82 5.23 -13.21
C SER A 200 9.62 4.57 -13.88
N LEU A 201 8.68 5.37 -14.39
CA LEU A 201 7.53 4.89 -15.16
C LEU A 201 7.94 4.26 -16.50
N ASP A 202 8.99 4.72 -17.15
CA ASP A 202 9.49 4.09 -18.39
C ASP A 202 9.97 2.65 -18.11
N LEU A 203 10.66 2.44 -16.98
CA LEU A 203 11.06 1.10 -16.56
C LEU A 203 9.83 0.22 -16.19
N ALA A 204 8.86 0.81 -15.48
CA ALA A 204 7.63 0.10 -15.13
C ALA A 204 6.82 -0.29 -16.37
N CYS A 205 6.71 0.58 -17.38
CA CYS A 205 6.01 0.31 -18.63
C CYS A 205 6.70 -0.77 -19.49
N ALA A 206 8.00 -0.99 -19.29
CA ALA A 206 8.70 -2.11 -19.94
C ALA A 206 8.33 -3.48 -19.32
N ALA A 207 7.88 -3.50 -18.06
CA ALA A 207 7.50 -4.71 -17.34
C ALA A 207 5.98 -4.92 -17.24
N VAL A 208 5.19 -3.83 -17.27
CA VAL A 208 3.73 -3.84 -17.10
C VAL A 208 3.08 -3.10 -18.27
N ASP A 209 2.29 -3.81 -19.06
CA ASP A 209 1.55 -3.24 -20.19
C ASP A 209 0.29 -2.50 -19.70
N LEU A 210 0.44 -1.24 -19.37
CA LEU A 210 -0.63 -0.38 -18.89
C LEU A 210 -1.79 -0.23 -19.89
N SER A 211 -1.57 -0.53 -21.16
CA SER A 211 -2.60 -0.45 -22.21
C SER A 211 -3.64 -1.58 -22.12
N GLN A 212 -3.43 -2.57 -21.27
CA GLN A 212 -4.38 -3.66 -21.02
C GLN A 212 -5.32 -3.38 -19.85
N THR A 213 -5.20 -2.24 -19.19
CA THR A 213 -6.01 -1.90 -18.01
C THR A 213 -7.50 -1.87 -18.33
N GLY A 214 -8.27 -2.74 -17.70
CA GLY A 214 -9.73 -2.71 -17.73
C GLY A 214 -10.30 -1.79 -16.65
N THR A 215 -9.81 -1.93 -15.41
CA THR A 215 -10.13 -1.07 -14.27
C THR A 215 -8.85 -0.68 -13.54
N PHE A 216 -8.71 0.61 -13.23
CA PHE A 216 -7.61 1.12 -12.41
C PHE A 216 -8.05 1.19 -10.94
N ILE A 217 -7.33 0.51 -10.06
CA ILE A 217 -7.59 0.45 -8.62
C ILE A 217 -6.40 1.07 -7.88
N GLY A 218 -6.66 2.11 -7.10
CA GLY A 218 -5.63 2.71 -6.26
C GLY A 218 -5.81 2.31 -4.80
N VAL A 219 -4.71 1.96 -4.15
CA VAL A 219 -4.70 1.59 -2.73
C VAL A 219 -3.66 2.39 -1.96
N SER A 220 -3.60 2.16 -0.65
CA SER A 220 -2.67 2.78 0.28
C SER A 220 -2.97 4.23 0.63
N GLY A 221 -2.17 4.74 1.56
CA GLY A 221 -2.53 5.94 2.32
C GLY A 221 -2.54 7.25 1.54
N THR A 222 -1.79 7.36 0.44
CA THR A 222 -1.86 8.55 -0.43
C THR A 222 -3.19 8.57 -1.18
N VAL A 223 -3.50 7.48 -1.88
CA VAL A 223 -4.72 7.38 -2.70
C VAL A 223 -5.97 7.57 -1.86
N THR A 224 -6.07 6.88 -0.72
CA THR A 224 -7.23 6.99 0.17
C THR A 224 -7.35 8.37 0.82
N THR A 225 -6.22 9.06 1.06
CA THR A 225 -6.26 10.45 1.53
C THR A 225 -6.75 11.40 0.44
N MET A 226 -6.29 11.26 -0.83
CA MET A 226 -6.78 12.07 -1.94
C MET A 226 -8.28 11.85 -2.17
N ALA A 227 -8.76 10.61 -2.05
CA ALA A 227 -10.19 10.29 -2.09
C ALA A 227 -10.96 11.00 -0.97
N GLY A 228 -10.46 11.00 0.26
CA GLY A 228 -11.07 11.74 1.36
C GLY A 228 -11.14 13.23 1.14
N VAL A 229 -10.10 13.83 0.54
CA VAL A 229 -10.09 15.25 0.14
C VAL A 229 -11.11 15.49 -0.99
N ALA A 230 -11.19 14.62 -1.99
CA ALA A 230 -12.15 14.71 -3.09
C ALA A 230 -13.60 14.65 -2.61
N LEU A 231 -13.88 13.81 -1.61
CA LEU A 231 -15.20 13.71 -0.95
C LEU A 231 -15.51 14.90 -0.01
N GLY A 232 -14.54 15.78 0.24
CA GLY A 232 -14.70 16.89 1.17
C GLY A 232 -14.87 16.46 2.63
N LEU A 233 -14.31 15.32 3.00
CA LEU A 233 -14.41 14.79 4.36
C LEU A 233 -13.66 15.69 5.36
N LYS A 234 -14.26 15.91 6.53
CA LYS A 234 -13.62 16.67 7.64
C LYS A 234 -12.65 15.83 8.45
N GLU A 235 -12.86 14.53 8.47
CA GLU A 235 -12.04 13.51 9.14
C GLU A 235 -11.99 12.25 8.28
N TYR A 236 -10.95 11.46 8.48
CA TYR A 236 -10.75 10.24 7.72
C TYR A 236 -11.83 9.21 8.03
N ASN A 237 -12.60 8.82 7.04
CA ASN A 237 -13.67 7.84 7.15
C ASN A 237 -13.46 6.72 6.12
N ARG A 238 -12.98 5.57 6.60
CA ARG A 238 -12.69 4.41 5.78
C ARG A 238 -13.90 3.91 4.98
N GLN A 239 -15.06 3.84 5.61
CA GLN A 239 -16.28 3.32 4.98
C GLN A 239 -16.79 4.23 3.86
N ALA A 240 -16.57 5.54 4.00
CA ALA A 240 -16.95 6.51 2.97
C ALA A 240 -15.98 6.53 1.77
N ILE A 241 -14.74 6.06 1.96
CA ILE A 241 -13.67 6.07 0.96
C ILE A 241 -13.61 4.77 0.18
N ASP A 242 -13.85 3.64 0.84
CA ASP A 242 -13.68 2.32 0.23
C ASP A 242 -14.69 2.07 -0.89
N GLY A 243 -14.19 1.59 -2.04
CA GLY A 243 -15.01 1.28 -3.21
C GLY A 243 -15.46 2.49 -4.05
N VAL A 244 -15.14 3.73 -3.63
CA VAL A 244 -15.56 4.90 -4.39
C VAL A 244 -14.78 5.01 -5.70
N THR A 245 -15.49 5.35 -6.77
CA THR A 245 -14.91 5.61 -8.09
C THR A 245 -14.99 7.10 -8.41
N PHE A 246 -13.85 7.70 -8.73
CA PHE A 246 -13.72 9.11 -9.10
C PHE A 246 -13.41 9.27 -10.57
N SER A 247 -13.87 10.35 -11.20
CA SER A 247 -13.35 10.75 -12.50
C SER A 247 -11.87 11.13 -12.39
N LEU A 248 -11.09 10.90 -13.45
CA LEU A 248 -9.68 11.32 -13.43
C LEU A 248 -9.54 12.84 -13.27
N ASP A 249 -10.46 13.62 -13.83
CA ASP A 249 -10.41 15.09 -13.74
C ASP A 249 -10.63 15.57 -12.30
N ASP A 250 -11.46 14.89 -11.51
CA ASP A 250 -11.63 15.19 -10.09
C ASP A 250 -10.36 14.90 -9.30
N ILE A 251 -9.75 13.73 -9.54
CA ILE A 251 -8.49 13.36 -8.86
C ILE A 251 -7.36 14.30 -9.25
N PHE A 252 -7.17 14.60 -10.53
CA PHE A 252 -6.13 15.54 -10.97
C PHE A 252 -6.30 16.93 -10.35
N ARG A 253 -7.54 17.42 -10.20
CA ARG A 253 -7.83 18.69 -9.54
C ARG A 253 -7.46 18.65 -8.05
N VAL A 254 -7.77 17.57 -7.37
CA VAL A 254 -7.43 17.37 -5.95
C VAL A 254 -5.93 17.24 -5.76
N ASP A 255 -5.26 16.42 -6.56
CA ASP A 255 -3.82 16.21 -6.52
C ASP A 255 -3.06 17.53 -6.73
N GLN A 256 -3.46 18.29 -7.75
CA GLN A 256 -2.89 19.61 -8.03
C GLN A 256 -3.10 20.56 -6.84
N LYS A 257 -4.34 20.62 -6.31
CA LYS A 257 -4.63 21.45 -5.13
C LYS A 257 -3.72 21.11 -3.96
N VAL A 258 -3.62 19.82 -3.60
CA VAL A 258 -2.81 19.37 -2.45
C VAL A 258 -1.32 19.60 -2.68
N LEU A 259 -0.83 19.42 -3.92
CA LEU A 259 0.57 19.65 -4.28
C LEU A 259 0.99 21.12 -4.02
N PHE A 260 0.15 22.09 -4.41
CA PHE A 260 0.44 23.51 -4.27
C PHE A 260 0.03 24.14 -2.93
N MET A 261 -0.63 23.38 -2.04
CA MET A 261 -0.89 23.85 -0.66
C MET A 261 0.38 23.83 0.18
N THR A 262 0.50 24.82 1.08
CA THR A 262 1.47 24.78 2.17
C THR A 262 1.15 23.65 3.15
N ARG A 263 2.13 23.23 3.93
CA ARG A 263 1.93 22.26 5.03
C ARG A 263 0.87 22.74 6.03
N GLN A 264 0.81 24.05 6.29
CA GLN A 264 -0.20 24.64 7.17
C GLN A 264 -1.61 24.49 6.60
N GLU A 265 -1.80 24.79 5.30
CA GLU A 265 -3.09 24.65 4.63
C GLU A 265 -3.53 23.18 4.55
N ARG A 266 -2.60 22.24 4.24
CA ARG A 266 -2.86 20.79 4.31
C ARG A 266 -3.33 20.36 5.70
N GLY A 267 -2.75 20.95 6.77
CA GLY A 267 -3.14 20.69 8.15
C GLY A 267 -4.57 21.13 8.50
N GLN A 268 -5.15 22.04 7.72
CA GLN A 268 -6.56 22.45 7.88
C GLN A 268 -7.54 21.46 7.22
N LEU A 269 -7.05 20.57 6.36
CA LEU A 269 -7.82 19.48 5.80
C LEU A 269 -7.80 18.31 6.79
N GLY A 270 -8.72 18.24 7.72
CA GLY A 270 -8.71 17.27 8.84
C GLY A 270 -8.62 15.80 8.42
N VAL A 271 -8.87 15.49 7.15
CA VAL A 271 -8.71 14.15 6.57
C VAL A 271 -7.24 13.76 6.36
N ILE A 272 -6.31 14.72 6.27
CA ILE A 272 -4.88 14.45 6.10
C ILE A 272 -4.24 14.24 7.47
N HIS A 273 -3.75 13.04 7.73
CA HIS A 273 -3.07 12.73 8.98
C HIS A 273 -1.83 13.62 9.19
N PRO A 274 -1.59 14.20 10.39
CA PRO A 274 -0.46 15.11 10.65
C PRO A 274 0.91 14.57 10.22
N GLY A 275 1.15 13.26 10.35
CA GLY A 275 2.39 12.61 9.93
C GLY A 275 2.53 12.37 8.41
N ARG A 276 1.64 12.95 7.59
CA ARG A 276 1.69 12.90 6.12
C ARG A 276 1.73 14.28 5.46
N LEU A 277 1.58 15.35 6.22
CA LEU A 277 1.46 16.71 5.69
C LEU A 277 2.63 17.14 4.80
N ASP A 278 3.82 16.67 5.12
CA ASP A 278 5.06 16.97 4.41
C ASP A 278 5.33 16.07 3.19
N VAL A 279 4.71 14.90 3.14
CA VAL A 279 4.99 13.91 2.08
C VAL A 279 3.83 13.68 1.11
N ILE A 280 2.63 14.17 1.44
CA ILE A 280 1.44 13.90 0.66
C ILE A 280 1.48 14.55 -0.73
N GLY A 281 2.17 15.69 -0.88
CA GLY A 281 2.36 16.37 -2.17
C GLY A 281 3.17 15.52 -3.17
N GLY A 282 4.24 14.85 -2.70
CA GLY A 282 5.00 13.90 -3.52
C GLY A 282 4.14 12.72 -3.97
N GLY A 283 3.29 12.23 -3.08
CA GLY A 283 2.32 11.18 -3.42
C GLY A 283 1.28 11.62 -4.44
N ALA A 284 0.74 12.83 -4.32
CA ALA A 284 -0.18 13.42 -5.30
C ALA A 284 0.46 13.50 -6.70
N LEU A 285 1.71 13.92 -6.77
CA LEU A 285 2.44 14.01 -8.04
C LEU A 285 2.63 12.63 -8.68
N ILE A 286 3.01 11.60 -7.89
CA ILE A 286 3.15 10.23 -8.40
C ILE A 286 1.80 9.73 -8.92
N LEU A 287 0.70 9.89 -8.16
CA LEU A 287 -0.63 9.45 -8.56
C LEU A 287 -1.04 10.08 -9.90
N THR A 288 -0.90 11.40 -10.02
CA THR A 288 -1.16 12.13 -11.27
C THR A 288 -0.37 11.59 -12.45
N GLN A 289 0.93 11.34 -12.30
CA GLN A 289 1.80 10.86 -13.37
C GLN A 289 1.44 9.43 -13.82
N VAL A 290 1.17 8.53 -12.88
CA VAL A 290 0.78 7.15 -13.19
C VAL A 290 -0.56 7.12 -13.92
N LEU A 291 -1.57 7.85 -13.43
CA LEU A 291 -2.89 7.95 -14.08
C LEU A 291 -2.77 8.55 -15.48
N ALA A 292 -2.00 9.62 -15.65
CA ALA A 292 -1.79 10.27 -16.94
C ALA A 292 -1.05 9.34 -17.93
N ARG A 293 -0.04 8.58 -17.46
CA ARG A 293 0.69 7.59 -18.27
C ARG A 293 -0.27 6.46 -18.71
N THR A 294 -1.05 5.90 -17.80
CA THR A 294 -2.02 4.83 -18.11
C THR A 294 -3.06 5.31 -19.10
N ARG A 295 -3.61 6.54 -18.92
CA ARG A 295 -4.55 7.15 -19.87
C ARG A 295 -3.95 7.29 -21.26
N ARG A 296 -2.67 7.69 -21.39
CA ARG A 296 -1.97 7.78 -22.69
C ARG A 296 -1.78 6.42 -23.34
N CYS A 297 -1.41 5.39 -22.56
CA CYS A 297 -1.23 4.03 -23.08
C CYS A 297 -2.54 3.44 -23.63
N LEU A 298 -3.66 3.63 -22.95
CA LEU A 298 -4.98 3.20 -23.41
C LEU A 298 -5.44 4.00 -24.64
N ALA A 299 -5.23 5.31 -24.67
CA ALA A 299 -5.58 6.16 -25.80
C ALA A 299 -4.86 5.76 -27.09
N ALA A 300 -3.60 5.29 -27.01
CA ALA A 300 -2.86 4.76 -28.14
C ALA A 300 -3.49 3.50 -28.76
N ARG A 301 -4.38 2.81 -28.03
CA ARG A 301 -5.18 1.65 -28.50
C ARG A 301 -6.63 2.00 -28.82
N GLY A 302 -6.99 3.28 -28.76
CA GLY A 302 -8.36 3.74 -28.97
C GLY A 302 -9.30 3.49 -27.76
N GLU A 303 -8.73 3.14 -26.60
CA GLU A 303 -9.45 2.96 -25.33
C GLU A 303 -9.27 4.19 -24.42
N GLN A 304 -10.08 4.30 -23.38
CA GLN A 304 -10.04 5.44 -22.47
C GLN A 304 -10.00 4.97 -21.01
N LEU A 305 -9.06 5.54 -20.24
CA LEU A 305 -9.15 5.52 -18.79
C LEU A 305 -9.95 6.75 -18.34
N THR A 306 -11.12 6.52 -17.77
CA THR A 306 -12.02 7.61 -17.34
C THR A 306 -12.06 7.80 -15.83
N SER A 307 -11.67 6.76 -15.07
CA SER A 307 -11.87 6.74 -13.62
C SER A 307 -10.78 5.97 -12.87
N LEU A 308 -10.70 6.30 -11.58
CA LEU A 308 -9.93 5.61 -10.55
C LEU A 308 -10.91 5.04 -9.51
N THR A 309 -10.85 3.74 -9.24
CA THR A 309 -11.53 3.12 -8.10
C THR A 309 -10.57 3.06 -6.91
N VAL A 310 -11.03 3.48 -5.75
CA VAL A 310 -10.20 3.53 -4.53
C VAL A 310 -10.56 2.35 -3.64
N SER A 311 -9.56 1.62 -3.15
CA SER A 311 -9.76 0.56 -2.18
C SER A 311 -8.96 0.81 -0.90
N GLU A 312 -9.60 0.55 0.23
CA GLU A 312 -9.01 0.53 1.56
C GLU A 312 -8.33 -0.81 1.89
N HIS A 313 -8.47 -1.77 0.98
CA HIS A 313 -7.89 -3.10 1.08
C HIS A 313 -6.60 -3.16 0.22
N GLY A 314 -5.52 -3.67 0.79
CA GLY A 314 -4.20 -3.71 0.13
C GLY A 314 -3.26 -4.70 0.81
N LEU A 315 -1.99 -4.33 0.98
CA LEU A 315 -0.93 -5.21 1.48
C LEU A 315 -1.31 -5.95 2.77
N LEU A 316 -1.83 -5.25 3.79
CA LEU A 316 -2.18 -5.88 5.07
C LEU A 316 -3.28 -6.93 4.93
N ASP A 317 -4.31 -6.66 4.12
CA ASP A 317 -5.38 -7.60 3.84
C ASP A 317 -4.85 -8.83 3.08
N GLY A 318 -3.93 -8.61 2.14
CA GLY A 318 -3.24 -9.68 1.43
C GLY A 318 -2.37 -10.56 2.34
N ILE A 319 -1.63 -9.94 3.27
CA ILE A 319 -0.81 -10.67 4.27
C ILE A 319 -1.68 -11.63 5.10
N VAL A 320 -2.78 -11.12 5.62
CA VAL A 320 -3.68 -11.91 6.49
C VAL A 320 -4.36 -13.04 5.72
N ARG A 321 -4.85 -12.75 4.51
CA ARG A 321 -5.48 -13.77 3.63
C ARG A 321 -4.48 -14.85 3.23
N ASP A 322 -3.31 -14.49 2.75
CA ASP A 322 -2.26 -15.41 2.32
C ASP A 322 -1.81 -16.33 3.48
N LEU A 323 -1.59 -15.74 4.67
CA LEU A 323 -1.20 -16.50 5.85
C LEU A 323 -2.29 -17.52 6.27
N GLY A 324 -3.55 -17.06 6.33
CA GLY A 324 -4.66 -17.91 6.74
C GLY A 324 -4.90 -19.08 5.77
N MET A 325 -4.85 -18.81 4.46
CA MET A 325 -5.03 -19.85 3.44
C MET A 325 -3.88 -20.87 3.45
N LYS A 326 -2.64 -20.43 3.66
CA LYS A 326 -1.47 -21.32 3.80
C LYS A 326 -1.61 -22.25 5.01
N LEU A 327 -2.07 -21.75 6.15
CA LEU A 327 -2.29 -22.57 7.34
C LEU A 327 -3.39 -23.61 7.12
N LEU A 328 -4.51 -23.22 6.53
CA LEU A 328 -5.62 -24.12 6.25
C LEU A 328 -5.20 -25.26 5.31
N THR A 329 -4.40 -24.95 4.28
CA THR A 329 -3.86 -25.95 3.35
C THR A 329 -2.90 -26.91 4.06
N SER A 330 -2.05 -26.42 4.95
CA SER A 330 -1.10 -27.24 5.69
C SER A 330 -1.80 -28.20 6.68
N CYS A 331 -2.88 -27.74 7.33
CA CYS A 331 -3.68 -28.58 8.23
C CYS A 331 -4.37 -29.71 7.46
N HIS A 332 -4.89 -29.44 6.27
CA HIS A 332 -5.57 -30.45 5.45
C HIS A 332 -4.61 -31.59 5.02
N ASN A 333 -3.41 -31.22 4.57
CA ASN A 333 -2.38 -32.17 4.18
C ASN A 333 -1.89 -33.05 5.34
N SER A 334 -1.92 -32.56 6.59
CA SER A 334 -1.52 -33.33 7.78
C SER A 334 -2.61 -34.32 8.22
N GLU A 335 -3.89 -34.04 8.00
CA GLU A 335 -5.00 -34.96 8.29
C GLU A 335 -5.02 -36.12 7.27
N ASP A 336 -4.79 -35.86 5.99
CA ASP A 336 -4.72 -36.89 4.96
C ASP A 336 -3.51 -37.84 5.14
N ALA A 337 -2.38 -37.34 5.61
CA ALA A 337 -1.18 -38.13 5.90
C ALA A 337 -1.30 -39.00 7.17
N SER A 338 -2.23 -38.69 8.07
CA SER A 338 -2.50 -39.48 9.29
C SER A 338 -3.57 -40.55 9.11
N SER A 339 -4.25 -40.55 7.96
CA SER A 339 -5.33 -41.51 7.62
C SER A 339 -4.91 -42.62 6.68
N THR A 340 -3.62 -42.66 6.31
CA THR A 340 -2.99 -43.76 5.53
C THR A 340 -2.00 -44.51 6.38
#